data_e17116afd848fd213e5cdd4adcd052f6
#
_entry.id   e17116afd848fd213e5cdd4adcd052f6
#
_cell.length_a   1.000
_cell.length_b   1.000
_cell.length_c   1.000
_cell.angle_alpha   90.00
_cell.angle_beta   90.00
_cell.angle_gamma   90.00
#
_symmetry.space_group_name_H-M   'P 1'
#
loop_
_entity.id
_entity.type
_entity.pdbx_description
1 polymer ?
#
loop_
_entity_poly.entity_id
_entity_poly.type
_entity_poly.pdbx_seq_one_letter_code
_entity_poly.pdbx_strand_id
1 'polypeptide(L)'
;MCDRVARRRRAASPPSRAAPARSLAIVGRTAGVEVAIASPEGYRIEPGLAALDTGDPREAVADADALYTDVWVSMGDEADAARRREDLAPYRVDGELLDTASECAIALHCLPAHPGEEITEDVLYGERSAVWDQAENRLHAQKALLELLLA
;
A
#
# COMPACT_ATOMS: atom_id res chain seq x y z
N MET A 1 -3.11 19.28 13.68
CA MET A 1 -2.35 18.39 14.57
C MET A 1 -3.27 17.25 14.90
N CYS A 2 -3.07 16.11 14.21
CA CYS A 2 -4.00 14.98 14.34
C CYS A 2 -3.71 14.25 15.65
N ASP A 3 -4.65 14.27 16.58
CA ASP A 3 -4.51 13.58 17.89
C ASP A 3 -4.47 12.06 17.64
N ARG A 4 -3.29 11.48 17.76
CA ARG A 4 -3.05 10.03 17.66
C ARG A 4 -3.48 9.32 18.94
N VAL A 5 -4.78 9.36 19.25
CA VAL A 5 -5.36 8.44 20.24
C VAL A 5 -5.40 7.05 19.58
N ALA A 6 -5.01 6.02 20.35
CA ALA A 6 -4.85 4.63 19.96
C ALA A 6 -6.06 4.07 19.17
N ARG A 7 -6.18 4.40 17.89
CA ARG A 7 -7.09 3.77 16.94
C ARG A 7 -6.37 2.57 16.33
N ARG A 8 -7.12 1.54 16.02
CA ARG A 8 -6.62 0.42 15.23
C ARG A 8 -6.02 0.98 13.95
N ARG A 9 -4.71 0.86 13.77
CA ARG A 9 -4.03 1.32 12.56
C ARG A 9 -4.46 0.43 11.41
N ARG A 10 -5.06 1.00 10.40
CA ARG A 10 -5.50 0.30 9.22
C ARG A 10 -4.69 0.77 8.01
N ALA A 11 -4.07 -0.18 7.31
CA ALA A 11 -3.40 0.08 6.04
C ALA A 11 -4.18 -0.62 4.92
N ALA A 12 -4.45 0.08 3.84
CA ALA A 12 -5.07 -0.47 2.65
C ALA A 12 -4.03 -0.57 1.54
N SER A 13 -4.04 -1.67 0.81
CA SER A 13 -3.12 -1.91 -0.31
C SER A 13 -3.90 -2.40 -1.53
N PRO A 14 -3.78 -1.72 -2.68
CA PRO A 14 -4.16 -2.31 -3.96
C PRO A 14 -3.11 -3.35 -4.40
N PRO A 15 -3.45 -4.25 -5.31
CA PRO A 15 -2.62 -5.36 -5.66
C PRO A 15 -1.54 -4.96 -6.66
N SER A 16 -0.33 -5.08 -6.24
CA SER A 16 0.74 -5.55 -7.10
C SER A 16 0.83 -7.07 -6.98
N ARG A 17 1.81 -7.75 -7.58
CA ARG A 17 2.01 -9.18 -7.32
C ARG A 17 1.77 -9.51 -5.85
N ALA A 18 1.09 -10.62 -5.55
CA ALA A 18 0.69 -11.05 -4.21
C ALA A 18 1.79 -10.99 -3.13
N ALA A 19 3.06 -10.90 -3.50
CA ALA A 19 4.19 -10.92 -2.57
C ALA A 19 4.28 -9.70 -1.64
N PRO A 20 4.26 -8.43 -2.11
CA PRO A 20 4.28 -7.28 -1.20
C PRO A 20 3.03 -7.20 -0.32
N ALA A 21 1.85 -7.38 -0.90
CA ALA A 21 0.58 -7.35 -0.16
C ALA A 21 0.51 -8.48 0.89
N ARG A 22 0.95 -9.69 0.51
CA ARG A 22 1.05 -10.84 1.42
C ARG A 22 2.01 -10.57 2.57
N SER A 23 3.20 -10.06 2.27
CA SER A 23 4.20 -9.72 3.28
C SER A 23 3.69 -8.64 4.23
N LEU A 24 3.03 -7.60 3.69
CA LEU A 24 2.43 -6.53 4.48
C LEU A 24 1.35 -7.08 5.41
N ALA A 25 0.48 -7.97 4.94
CA ALA A 25 -0.57 -8.59 5.75
C ALA A 25 0.01 -9.42 6.91
N ILE A 26 1.06 -10.21 6.65
CA ILE A 26 1.73 -11.03 7.67
C ILE A 26 2.41 -10.15 8.73
N VAL A 27 3.20 -9.18 8.29
CA VAL A 27 3.94 -8.27 9.20
C VAL A 27 2.97 -7.37 9.95
N GLY A 28 1.95 -6.84 9.27
CA GLY A 28 0.91 -6.01 9.88
C GLY A 28 0.22 -6.73 11.03
N ARG A 29 -0.18 -7.98 10.83
CA ARG A 29 -0.79 -8.81 11.88
C ARG A 29 0.13 -9.00 13.08
N THR A 30 1.43 -9.20 12.85
CA THR A 30 2.43 -9.32 13.93
C THR A 30 2.63 -7.99 14.67
N ALA A 31 2.56 -6.87 13.96
CA ALA A 31 2.71 -5.52 14.51
C ALA A 31 1.41 -4.92 15.10
N GLY A 32 0.29 -5.65 15.08
CA GLY A 32 -1.01 -5.15 15.54
C GLY A 32 -1.63 -4.11 14.61
N VAL A 33 -1.29 -4.14 13.31
CA VAL A 33 -1.86 -3.31 12.26
C VAL A 33 -2.88 -4.14 11.47
N GLU A 34 -4.10 -3.63 11.33
CA GLU A 34 -5.11 -4.24 10.47
C GLU A 34 -4.80 -3.89 9.02
N VAL A 35 -4.59 -4.89 8.19
CA VAL A 35 -4.34 -4.71 6.75
C VAL A 35 -5.58 -5.09 5.97
N ALA A 36 -6.11 -4.12 5.22
CA ALA A 36 -7.16 -4.33 4.22
C ALA A 36 -6.53 -4.36 2.84
N ILE A 37 -6.97 -5.28 2.00
CA ILE A 37 -6.48 -5.42 0.63
C ILE A 37 -7.66 -5.30 -0.32
N ALA A 38 -7.52 -4.46 -1.34
CA ALA A 38 -8.45 -4.39 -2.46
C ALA A 38 -7.77 -4.92 -3.71
N SER A 39 -8.37 -5.93 -4.35
CA SER A 39 -7.83 -6.50 -5.58
C SER A 39 -8.92 -7.10 -6.46
N PRO A 40 -8.77 -7.08 -7.81
CA PRO A 40 -9.67 -7.79 -8.67
C PRO A 40 -9.53 -9.30 -8.49
N GLU A 41 -10.52 -10.03 -8.97
CA GLU A 41 -10.46 -11.49 -9.02
C GLU A 41 -9.24 -11.95 -9.86
N GLY A 42 -8.51 -12.94 -9.37
CA GLY A 42 -7.26 -13.41 -9.97
C GLY A 42 -5.98 -12.73 -9.43
N TYR A 43 -6.13 -11.67 -8.62
CA TYR A 43 -5.01 -10.97 -7.96
C TYR A 43 -5.08 -11.06 -6.43
N ARG A 44 -6.05 -11.81 -5.90
CA ARG A 44 -6.26 -11.93 -4.45
C ARG A 44 -5.13 -12.70 -3.78
N ILE A 45 -4.92 -12.38 -2.51
CA ILE A 45 -4.02 -13.15 -1.65
C ILE A 45 -4.75 -14.35 -1.02
N GLU A 46 -4.03 -15.18 -0.27
CA GLU A 46 -4.61 -16.33 0.41
C GLU A 46 -5.68 -15.88 1.44
N PRO A 47 -6.85 -16.56 1.47
CA PRO A 47 -7.92 -16.22 2.41
C PRO A 47 -7.46 -16.21 3.86
N GLY A 48 -7.87 -15.18 4.62
CA GLY A 48 -7.61 -15.05 6.05
C GLY A 48 -6.24 -14.47 6.42
N LEU A 49 -5.42 -14.05 5.45
CA LEU A 49 -4.19 -13.31 5.73
C LEU A 49 -4.46 -11.84 6.06
N ALA A 50 -5.29 -11.17 5.28
CA ALA A 50 -5.70 -9.80 5.53
C ALA A 50 -6.90 -9.73 6.49
N ALA A 51 -7.05 -8.60 7.17
CA ALA A 51 -8.23 -8.32 8.00
C ALA A 51 -9.49 -8.11 7.13
N LEU A 52 -9.30 -7.58 5.93
CA LEU A 52 -10.30 -7.46 4.87
C LEU A 52 -9.63 -7.74 3.53
N ASP A 53 -10.26 -8.57 2.69
CA ASP A 53 -9.89 -8.79 1.29
C ASP A 53 -11.14 -8.59 0.43
N THR A 54 -11.15 -7.50 -0.35
CA THR A 54 -12.31 -7.06 -1.11
C THR A 54 -11.97 -6.72 -2.56
N GLY A 55 -12.99 -6.68 -3.43
CA GLY A 55 -12.88 -6.16 -4.80
C GLY A 55 -13.11 -4.65 -4.89
N ASP A 56 -13.54 -4.00 -3.81
CA ASP A 56 -13.86 -2.57 -3.79
C ASP A 56 -12.74 -1.77 -3.08
N PRO A 57 -11.99 -0.93 -3.82
CA PRO A 57 -10.94 -0.11 -3.20
C PRO A 57 -11.49 0.87 -2.17
N ARG A 58 -12.72 1.41 -2.36
CA ARG A 58 -13.32 2.34 -1.39
C ARG A 58 -13.65 1.65 -0.07
N GLU A 59 -14.13 0.41 -0.12
CA GLU A 59 -14.36 -0.40 1.08
C GLU A 59 -13.05 -0.68 1.84
N ALA A 60 -11.97 -0.97 1.11
CA ALA A 60 -10.68 -1.25 1.73
C ALA A 60 -10.08 -0.04 2.44
N VAL A 61 -10.20 1.16 1.85
CA VAL A 61 -9.60 2.39 2.40
C VAL A 61 -10.46 3.06 3.46
N ALA A 62 -11.73 2.66 3.63
CA ALA A 62 -12.59 3.25 4.65
C ALA A 62 -11.93 3.19 6.03
N ASP A 63 -11.79 4.35 6.68
CA ASP A 63 -11.10 4.54 7.97
C ASP A 63 -9.61 4.11 8.00
N ALA A 64 -8.96 3.95 6.84
CA ALA A 64 -7.54 3.62 6.80
C ALA A 64 -6.68 4.83 7.20
N ASP A 65 -5.60 4.57 7.96
CA ASP A 65 -4.60 5.57 8.35
C ASP A 65 -3.47 5.69 7.31
N ALA A 66 -3.31 4.69 6.45
CA ALA A 66 -2.32 4.67 5.38
C ALA A 66 -2.82 3.89 4.17
N LEU A 67 -2.58 4.42 2.98
CA LEU A 67 -2.77 3.75 1.70
C LEU A 67 -1.40 3.39 1.16
N TYR A 68 -1.17 2.09 0.94
CA TYR A 68 0.09 1.59 0.43
C TYR A 68 -0.13 1.00 -0.96
N THR A 69 0.60 1.49 -1.96
CA THR A 69 0.57 0.94 -3.33
C THR A 69 1.96 0.54 -3.82
N ASP A 70 1.99 -0.21 -4.90
CA ASP A 70 3.18 -0.70 -5.57
C ASP A 70 2.94 -0.70 -7.09
N VAL A 71 4.00 -0.83 -7.87
CA VAL A 71 3.92 -0.90 -9.34
C VAL A 71 3.00 -2.02 -9.81
N TRP A 72 2.20 -1.75 -10.82
CA TRP A 72 1.31 -2.77 -11.41
C TRP A 72 2.06 -3.76 -12.29
N VAL A 73 3.14 -3.32 -12.92
CA VAL A 73 3.96 -4.11 -13.83
C VAL A 73 5.39 -4.15 -13.32
N SER A 74 5.80 -5.30 -12.80
CA SER A 74 7.18 -5.51 -12.35
C SER A 74 8.06 -5.94 -13.52
N MET A 75 9.38 -5.79 -13.37
CA MET A 75 10.35 -6.31 -14.34
C MET A 75 10.10 -7.80 -14.59
N GLY A 76 10.01 -8.20 -15.85
CA GLY A 76 9.71 -9.56 -16.29
C GLY A 76 8.24 -9.87 -16.55
N ASP A 77 7.32 -8.89 -16.34
CA ASP A 77 5.88 -9.04 -16.59
C ASP A 77 5.40 -8.26 -17.83
N GLU A 78 6.32 -7.83 -18.68
CA GLU A 78 6.03 -6.95 -19.82
C GLU A 78 5.03 -7.57 -20.81
N ALA A 79 4.98 -8.89 -20.91
CA ALA A 79 4.04 -9.60 -21.78
C ALA A 79 2.56 -9.39 -21.38
N ASP A 80 2.28 -9.21 -20.11
CA ASP A 80 0.94 -9.00 -19.55
C ASP A 80 0.66 -7.54 -19.16
N ALA A 81 1.58 -6.61 -19.46
CA ALA A 81 1.53 -5.23 -18.98
C ALA A 81 0.23 -4.50 -19.33
N ALA A 82 -0.24 -4.61 -20.58
CA ALA A 82 -1.45 -3.95 -21.02
C ALA A 82 -2.69 -4.44 -20.26
N ARG A 83 -2.84 -5.74 -20.12
CA ARG A 83 -3.93 -6.36 -19.36
C ARG A 83 -3.89 -5.95 -17.89
N ARG A 84 -2.72 -5.97 -17.28
CA ARG A 84 -2.56 -5.58 -15.86
C ARG A 84 -2.96 -4.13 -15.62
N ARG A 85 -2.57 -3.21 -16.53
CA ARG A 85 -2.97 -1.80 -16.43
C ARG A 85 -4.47 -1.64 -16.53
N GLU A 86 -5.14 -2.41 -17.39
CA GLU A 86 -6.59 -2.39 -17.54
C GLU A 86 -7.28 -2.95 -16.29
N ASP A 87 -6.88 -4.13 -15.82
CA ASP A 87 -7.45 -4.80 -14.65
C ASP A 87 -7.28 -3.97 -13.37
N LEU A 88 -6.15 -3.25 -13.22
CA LEU A 88 -5.77 -2.53 -12.02
C LEU A 88 -6.12 -1.04 -12.04
N ALA A 89 -6.51 -0.47 -13.18
CA ALA A 89 -6.88 0.94 -13.29
C ALA A 89 -7.91 1.42 -12.24
N PRO A 90 -8.93 0.63 -11.85
CA PRO A 90 -9.88 1.02 -10.80
C PRO A 90 -9.27 1.10 -9.40
N TYR A 91 -8.06 0.57 -9.20
CA TYR A 91 -7.36 0.50 -7.92
C TYR A 91 -6.25 1.55 -7.78
N ARG A 92 -6.19 2.51 -8.70
CA ARG A 92 -5.25 3.65 -8.62
C ARG A 92 -5.46 4.42 -7.33
N VAL A 93 -4.36 4.78 -6.68
CA VAL A 93 -4.39 5.71 -5.55
C VAL A 93 -4.35 7.13 -6.10
N ASP A 94 -5.51 7.76 -6.14
CA ASP A 94 -5.70 9.16 -6.50
C ASP A 94 -6.20 9.97 -5.30
N GLY A 95 -6.35 11.28 -5.48
CA GLY A 95 -6.82 12.17 -4.42
C GLY A 95 -8.23 11.80 -3.93
N GLU A 96 -9.13 11.36 -4.82
CA GLU A 96 -10.49 10.98 -4.48
C GLU A 96 -10.52 9.73 -3.59
N LEU A 97 -9.72 8.72 -3.90
CA LEU A 97 -9.59 7.52 -3.08
C LEU A 97 -8.93 7.83 -1.73
N LEU A 98 -7.89 8.68 -1.72
CA LEU A 98 -7.23 9.12 -0.50
C LEU A 98 -8.15 9.92 0.41
N ASP A 99 -9.08 10.70 -0.15
CA ASP A 99 -10.10 11.47 0.61
C ASP A 99 -11.19 10.58 1.21
N THR A 100 -11.35 9.35 0.71
CA THR A 100 -12.27 8.35 1.30
C THR A 100 -11.71 7.75 2.59
N ALA A 101 -10.41 7.80 2.80
CA ALA A 101 -9.73 7.32 3.99
C ALA A 101 -9.86 8.30 5.17
N SER A 102 -9.17 8.02 6.28
CA SER A 102 -9.11 8.94 7.42
C SER A 102 -8.57 10.30 6.99
N GLU A 103 -9.04 11.38 7.62
CA GLU A 103 -8.60 12.76 7.34
C GLU A 103 -7.06 12.93 7.37
N CYS A 104 -6.40 12.17 8.23
CA CYS A 104 -4.94 12.19 8.39
C CYS A 104 -4.25 11.02 7.69
N ALA A 105 -4.93 10.35 6.78
CA ALA A 105 -4.35 9.24 6.04
C ALA A 105 -3.18 9.70 5.17
N ILE A 106 -2.14 8.87 5.13
CA ILE A 106 -0.94 9.10 4.32
C ILE A 106 -0.86 8.11 3.16
N ALA A 107 -0.21 8.52 2.08
CA ALA A 107 0.13 7.66 0.96
C ALA A 107 1.55 7.11 1.10
N LEU A 108 1.73 5.83 0.83
CA LEU A 108 2.97 5.08 0.87
C LEU A 108 3.21 4.35 -0.46
N HIS A 109 4.47 4.22 -0.86
CA HIS A 109 4.89 3.49 -2.06
C HIS A 109 6.29 2.93 -1.89
N CYS A 110 6.51 1.69 -2.30
CA CYS A 110 7.82 1.05 -2.18
C CYS A 110 8.86 1.53 -3.20
N LEU A 111 8.46 2.31 -4.21
CA LEU A 111 9.28 2.79 -5.31
C LEU A 111 9.93 1.65 -6.16
N PRO A 112 10.17 1.87 -7.48
CA PRO A 112 9.84 3.10 -8.24
C PRO A 112 8.33 3.28 -8.41
N ALA A 113 7.86 4.52 -8.56
CA ALA A 113 6.46 4.85 -8.83
C ALA A 113 6.28 5.27 -10.29
N HIS A 114 5.10 4.98 -10.87
CA HIS A 114 4.71 5.41 -12.21
C HIS A 114 3.50 6.34 -12.11
N PRO A 115 3.72 7.67 -11.96
CA PRO A 115 2.63 8.63 -11.87
C PRO A 115 1.68 8.52 -13.05
N GLY A 116 0.36 8.44 -12.75
CA GLY A 116 -0.67 8.19 -13.75
C GLY A 116 -1.03 6.71 -13.95
N GLU A 117 -0.23 5.77 -13.44
CA GLU A 117 -0.58 4.35 -13.33
C GLU A 117 -1.14 4.05 -11.93
N GLU A 118 -0.37 3.46 -11.03
CA GLU A 118 -0.82 3.01 -9.69
C GLU A 118 -1.05 4.14 -8.69
N ILE A 119 -0.46 5.31 -8.93
CA ILE A 119 -0.58 6.49 -8.09
C ILE A 119 -0.63 7.75 -8.97
N THR A 120 -1.41 8.75 -8.58
CA THR A 120 -1.41 10.04 -9.27
C THR A 120 -0.30 10.94 -8.79
N GLU A 121 0.10 11.90 -9.63
CA GLU A 121 1.20 12.83 -9.35
C GLU A 121 0.90 13.73 -8.14
N ASP A 122 -0.35 14.20 -8.02
CA ASP A 122 -0.82 15.02 -6.90
C ASP A 122 -0.78 14.28 -5.56
N VAL A 123 -1.03 12.97 -5.55
CA VAL A 123 -0.89 12.14 -4.34
C VAL A 123 0.57 11.86 -4.04
N LEU A 124 1.36 11.48 -5.06
CA LEU A 124 2.77 11.11 -4.90
C LEU A 124 3.61 12.26 -4.32
N TYR A 125 3.35 13.50 -4.77
CA TYR A 125 4.08 14.70 -4.36
C TYR A 125 3.27 15.61 -3.43
N GLY A 126 2.05 15.20 -3.03
CA GLY A 126 1.16 15.97 -2.18
C GLY A 126 1.56 15.97 -0.71
N GLU A 127 0.88 16.80 0.09
CA GLU A 127 1.17 16.97 1.51
C GLU A 127 0.94 15.70 2.35
N ARG A 128 0.09 14.79 1.88
CA ARG A 128 -0.18 13.49 2.53
C ARG A 128 0.76 12.38 2.05
N SER A 129 1.72 12.67 1.19
CA SER A 129 2.73 11.69 0.76
C SER A 129 3.76 11.46 1.87
N ALA A 130 3.94 10.21 2.27
CA ALA A 130 5.04 9.77 3.12
C ALA A 130 5.99 8.82 2.38
N VAL A 131 5.95 8.85 1.05
CA VAL A 131 6.74 7.96 0.16
C VAL A 131 8.23 8.18 0.35
N TRP A 132 8.64 9.44 0.46
CA TRP A 132 10.05 9.80 0.61
C TRP A 132 10.58 9.45 1.99
N ASP A 133 9.81 9.69 3.05
CA ASP A 133 10.12 9.27 4.43
C ASP A 133 10.23 7.75 4.52
N GLN A 134 9.33 7.02 3.84
CA GLN A 134 9.38 5.56 3.75
C GLN A 134 10.67 5.09 3.06
N ALA A 135 11.06 5.73 1.96
CA ALA A 135 12.28 5.39 1.22
C ALA A 135 13.54 5.61 2.07
N GLU A 136 13.63 6.73 2.79
CA GLU A 136 14.72 7.03 3.72
C GLU A 136 14.75 6.05 4.88
N ASN A 137 13.61 5.76 5.50
CA ASN A 137 13.50 4.84 6.62
C ASN A 137 13.95 3.42 6.29
N ARG A 138 13.93 3.02 5.03
CA ARG A 138 14.47 1.73 4.59
C ARG A 138 15.95 1.59 4.94
N LEU A 139 16.75 2.64 4.76
CA LEU A 139 18.17 2.66 5.14
C LEU A 139 18.34 2.45 6.66
N HIS A 140 17.59 3.20 7.45
CA HIS A 140 17.68 3.16 8.90
C HIS A 140 17.23 1.81 9.48
N ALA A 141 16.14 1.25 8.97
CA ALA A 141 15.63 -0.05 9.40
C ALA A 141 16.60 -1.19 9.06
N GLN A 142 17.18 -1.17 7.85
CA GLN A 142 18.15 -2.19 7.45
C GLN A 142 19.46 -2.08 8.25
N LYS A 143 19.93 -0.86 8.52
CA LYS A 143 21.09 -0.63 9.37
C LYS A 143 20.87 -1.18 10.79
N ALA A 144 19.74 -0.85 11.42
CA ALA A 144 19.41 -1.34 12.75
C ALA A 144 19.32 -2.88 12.80
N LEU A 145 18.75 -3.50 11.77
CA LEU A 145 18.70 -4.96 11.65
C LEU A 145 20.08 -5.57 11.55
N LEU A 146 20.97 -5.00 10.73
CA LEU A 146 22.36 -5.49 10.61
C LEU A 146 23.13 -5.34 11.92
N GLU A 147 22.97 -4.22 12.63
CA GLU A 147 23.59 -4.03 13.95
C GLU A 147 23.11 -5.11 14.94
N LEU A 148 21.80 -5.42 14.95
CA LEU A 148 21.23 -6.45 15.82
C LEU A 148 21.75 -7.87 15.50
N LEU A 149 21.95 -8.18 14.22
CA LEU A 149 22.36 -9.51 13.78
C LEU A 149 23.87 -9.75 13.88
N LEU A 150 24.69 -8.68 13.93
CA LEU A 150 26.14 -8.76 13.93
C LEU A 150 26.77 -8.41 15.30
N ALA A 151 25.96 -7.99 16.27
CA ALA A 151 26.38 -7.75 17.65
C ALA A 151 26.40 -9.07 18.43
#